data_c0db9e1bd8fdb59747db0e198ca3a3af
#
_entry.id   c0db9e1bd8fdb59747db0e198ca3a3af
#
_cell.length_a   1.000
_cell.length_b   1.000
_cell.length_c   1.000
_cell.angle_alpha   90.00
_cell.angle_beta   90.00
_cell.angle_gamma   90.00
#
_symmetry.space_group_name_H-M   'P 1'
#
loop_
_entity.id
_entity.type
_entity.pdbx_description
1 polymer ?
#
loop_
_entity_poly.entity_id
_entity_poly.type
_entity_poly.pdbx_seq_one_letter_code
_entity_poly.pdbx_strand_id
1 'polypeptide(L)'
;MKKIILFLAAIALLVTSCGEKDAFSIKGKLPSGEYDGQTVYLQTLDSAWSRSPKAYVTIDTASVVNGEFVFNGIAKEGPVVHFIVLDNAPDKMKAPVTVIVEPGQINVTLDSVSTVGGTSLNNSYQSFVSNLIAISDEADKLENDTTNHDKAALDKLLREKENQQNQAVYDFVKANIQNQVGAYFFVRNSYRFNVEQTKELLAAVKPEYKDKLVKIESRLIPLENTAIGKTFTDIKGKTPEGKDISLSEYAGKGKYVLVDFWASWCPPCRAEMPTLVEAYGLYKDKGFEIVGFSLDRTNEDWVKGIKDLNITWPQISEIKYWDSKPVADYGVSSIPHLVLLDKEGKIIARGLSGYEVIEKLGELLK
;
A
#
# COMPACT_ATOMS: atom_id res chain seq x y z
N MET A 1 7.97 -73.51 36.50
CA MET A 1 7.46 -72.14 36.27
C MET A 1 8.48 -71.42 35.42
N LYS A 2 8.26 -71.40 34.06
CA LYS A 2 9.17 -70.77 33.08
C LYS A 2 8.70 -69.35 32.88
N LYS A 3 9.53 -68.35 33.23
CA LYS A 3 9.31 -66.93 32.93
C LYS A 3 9.68 -66.68 31.48
N ILE A 4 8.69 -66.32 30.65
CA ILE A 4 8.87 -65.85 29.28
C ILE A 4 9.15 -64.33 29.38
N ILE A 5 10.38 -63.95 29.04
CA ILE A 5 10.79 -62.53 28.86
C ILE A 5 10.45 -62.15 27.43
N LEU A 6 9.43 -61.30 27.21
CA LEU A 6 9.15 -60.67 25.91
C LEU A 6 10.15 -59.55 25.71
N PHE A 7 11.04 -59.69 24.77
CA PHE A 7 11.84 -58.61 24.20
C PHE A 7 10.98 -57.84 23.19
N LEU A 8 10.53 -56.68 23.58
CA LEU A 8 9.98 -55.68 22.63
C LEU A 8 11.16 -55.06 21.85
N ALA A 9 11.41 -55.56 20.65
CA ALA A 9 12.33 -54.93 19.73
C ALA A 9 11.63 -53.65 19.19
N ALA A 10 12.06 -52.48 19.66
CA ALA A 10 11.73 -51.21 19.06
C ALA A 10 12.42 -51.17 17.67
N ILE A 11 11.66 -51.45 16.63
CA ILE A 11 12.07 -51.19 15.26
C ILE A 11 12.03 -49.67 15.07
N ALA A 12 13.19 -49.03 15.22
CA ALA A 12 13.39 -47.66 14.72
C ALA A 12 13.28 -47.68 13.18
N LEU A 13 12.11 -47.44 12.66
CA LEU A 13 11.93 -47.11 11.26
C LEU A 13 12.71 -45.82 11.01
N LEU A 14 13.93 -45.94 10.54
CA LEU A 14 14.65 -44.92 9.80
C LEU A 14 13.87 -44.72 8.49
N VAL A 15 12.85 -43.84 8.56
CA VAL A 15 12.25 -43.27 7.39
C VAL A 15 13.34 -42.38 6.81
N THR A 16 14.12 -42.91 5.86
CA THR A 16 14.88 -42.12 4.91
C THR A 16 13.82 -41.38 4.08
N SER A 17 13.40 -40.23 4.57
CA SER A 17 12.60 -39.29 3.84
C SER A 17 13.45 -38.89 2.60
N CYS A 18 13.21 -39.56 1.48
CA CYS A 18 13.39 -38.93 0.18
C CYS A 18 12.35 -37.83 0.12
N GLY A 19 12.67 -36.64 0.69
CA GLY A 19 11.74 -35.53 0.78
C GLY A 19 11.27 -35.19 -0.64
N GLU A 20 9.94 -35.19 -0.84
CA GLU A 20 9.38 -34.64 -2.09
C GLU A 20 10.01 -33.26 -2.30
N LYS A 21 10.54 -33.02 -3.49
CA LYS A 21 11.30 -31.83 -3.86
C LYS A 21 10.56 -30.51 -3.48
N ASP A 22 9.23 -30.56 -3.44
CA ASP A 22 8.38 -29.40 -3.23
C ASP A 22 7.71 -29.42 -1.82
N ALA A 23 8.16 -30.28 -0.89
CA ALA A 23 7.60 -30.37 0.47
C ALA A 23 7.98 -29.15 1.30
N PHE A 24 7.01 -28.63 2.07
CA PHE A 24 7.24 -27.61 3.07
C PHE A 24 6.78 -28.07 4.48
N SER A 25 7.38 -27.49 5.50
CA SER A 25 6.92 -27.58 6.87
C SER A 25 6.99 -26.20 7.52
N ILE A 26 5.86 -25.69 8.00
CA ILE A 26 5.80 -24.45 8.79
C ILE A 26 5.79 -24.87 10.26
N LYS A 27 6.81 -24.49 11.01
CA LYS A 27 6.90 -24.68 12.46
C LYS A 27 6.71 -23.34 13.15
N GLY A 28 5.64 -23.23 13.92
CA GLY A 28 5.30 -22.02 14.64
C GLY A 28 5.51 -22.15 16.15
N LYS A 29 5.89 -21.05 16.80
CA LYS A 29 6.04 -20.92 18.24
C LYS A 29 5.24 -19.74 18.77
N LEU A 30 4.69 -19.89 19.96
CA LEU A 30 4.03 -18.84 20.75
C LEU A 30 4.83 -18.59 22.03
N PRO A 31 4.69 -17.38 22.65
CA PRO A 31 5.51 -17.01 23.82
C PRO A 31 5.28 -17.83 25.05
N SER A 32 4.10 -18.45 25.19
CA SER A 32 3.77 -19.30 26.38
C SER A 32 2.78 -20.40 26.04
N GLY A 33 2.64 -21.37 26.90
CA GLY A 33 1.65 -22.47 26.80
C GLY A 33 0.20 -22.03 27.07
N GLU A 34 -0.08 -20.78 27.40
CA GLU A 34 -1.44 -20.26 27.61
C GLU A 34 -2.36 -20.39 26.40
N TYR A 35 -1.76 -20.56 25.21
CA TYR A 35 -2.46 -20.74 23.94
C TYR A 35 -2.71 -22.20 23.58
N ASP A 36 -2.31 -23.15 24.41
CA ASP A 36 -2.49 -24.57 24.15
C ASP A 36 -3.97 -24.93 23.99
N GLY A 37 -4.26 -25.72 22.96
CA GLY A 37 -5.61 -26.07 22.53
C GLY A 37 -6.27 -25.04 21.60
N GLN A 38 -5.71 -23.85 21.41
CA GLN A 38 -6.22 -22.91 20.43
C GLN A 38 -5.90 -23.35 19.00
N THR A 39 -6.72 -22.89 18.06
CA THR A 39 -6.56 -23.18 16.64
C THR A 39 -5.74 -22.09 15.96
N VAL A 40 -4.77 -22.51 15.15
CA VAL A 40 -4.05 -21.66 14.22
C VAL A 40 -4.55 -21.96 12.81
N TYR A 41 -4.86 -20.92 12.04
CA TYR A 41 -5.32 -21.02 10.67
C TYR A 41 -4.18 -20.67 9.72
N LEU A 42 -3.98 -21.48 8.67
CA LEU A 42 -3.24 -21.10 7.47
C LEU A 42 -4.27 -20.61 6.44
N GLN A 43 -4.14 -19.37 6.01
CA GLN A 43 -5.15 -18.70 5.19
C GLN A 43 -4.57 -18.11 3.91
N THR A 44 -5.41 -17.96 2.90
CA THR A 44 -5.14 -17.16 1.70
C THR A 44 -6.18 -16.04 1.60
N LEU A 45 -6.06 -15.18 0.58
CA LEU A 45 -7.07 -14.16 0.28
C LEU A 45 -8.02 -14.66 -0.80
N ASP A 46 -9.32 -14.38 -0.66
CA ASP A 46 -10.35 -14.71 -1.67
C ASP A 46 -10.07 -14.09 -3.04
N SER A 47 -9.38 -12.96 -3.03
CA SER A 47 -8.94 -12.22 -4.21
C SER A 47 -7.49 -11.73 -4.04
N ALA A 48 -6.55 -12.68 -4.02
CA ALA A 48 -5.12 -12.41 -3.79
C ALA A 48 -4.56 -11.34 -4.75
N TRP A 49 -5.12 -11.23 -5.95
CA TRP A 49 -4.73 -10.26 -6.98
C TRP A 49 -5.51 -8.94 -6.92
N SER A 50 -6.28 -8.70 -5.88
CA SER A 50 -6.93 -7.42 -5.61
C SER A 50 -6.11 -6.58 -4.63
N ARG A 51 -6.07 -5.27 -4.82
CA ARG A 51 -5.54 -4.32 -3.81
C ARG A 51 -6.39 -4.29 -2.53
N SER A 52 -7.67 -4.65 -2.65
CA SER A 52 -8.63 -4.67 -1.55
C SER A 52 -9.34 -6.02 -1.52
N PRO A 53 -8.70 -7.09 -1.02
CA PRO A 53 -9.33 -8.39 -0.86
C PRO A 53 -10.48 -8.28 0.16
N LYS A 54 -11.52 -9.11 -0.03
CA LYS A 54 -12.73 -9.04 0.82
C LYS A 54 -12.64 -9.91 2.06
N ALA A 55 -11.99 -11.09 1.94
CA ALA A 55 -11.94 -12.04 3.03
C ALA A 55 -10.67 -12.90 3.00
N TYR A 56 -10.33 -13.43 4.18
CA TYR A 56 -9.39 -14.53 4.30
C TYR A 56 -10.14 -15.86 4.16
N VAL A 57 -9.54 -16.80 3.43
CA VAL A 57 -10.04 -18.15 3.21
C VAL A 57 -9.10 -19.14 3.88
N THR A 58 -9.61 -19.95 4.79
CA THR A 58 -8.81 -20.97 5.48
C THR A 58 -8.46 -22.10 4.53
N ILE A 59 -7.17 -22.44 4.47
CA ILE A 59 -6.62 -23.53 3.67
C ILE A 59 -6.38 -24.74 4.56
N ASP A 60 -5.84 -24.51 5.77
CA ASP A 60 -5.49 -25.56 6.72
C ASP A 60 -5.60 -25.05 8.16
N THR A 61 -5.65 -25.97 9.12
CA THR A 61 -5.75 -25.68 10.55
C THR A 61 -4.78 -26.54 11.35
N ALA A 62 -4.21 -25.98 12.41
CA ALA A 62 -3.38 -26.70 13.37
C ALA A 62 -3.79 -26.31 14.79
N SER A 63 -3.63 -27.24 15.74
CA SER A 63 -3.80 -26.94 17.16
C SER A 63 -2.46 -26.58 17.77
N VAL A 64 -2.46 -25.63 18.71
CA VAL A 64 -1.30 -25.32 19.54
C VAL A 64 -1.12 -26.41 20.60
N VAL A 65 0.08 -26.98 20.71
CA VAL A 65 0.46 -27.99 21.70
C VAL A 65 1.84 -27.63 22.25
N ASN A 66 1.93 -27.46 23.55
CA ASN A 66 3.16 -26.99 24.22
C ASN A 66 3.73 -25.69 23.64
N GLY A 67 2.86 -24.74 23.26
CA GLY A 67 3.24 -23.48 22.67
C GLY A 67 3.74 -23.59 21.23
N GLU A 68 3.55 -24.70 20.53
CA GLU A 68 3.99 -24.92 19.16
C GLU A 68 2.82 -25.37 18.27
N PHE A 69 2.94 -25.11 16.95
CA PHE A 69 2.04 -25.63 15.92
C PHE A 69 2.81 -26.00 14.66
N VAL A 70 2.25 -26.86 13.83
CA VAL A 70 2.90 -27.32 12.59
C VAL A 70 1.88 -27.42 11.45
N PHE A 71 2.25 -26.90 10.27
CA PHE A 71 1.61 -27.20 9.01
C PHE A 71 2.61 -27.94 8.10
N ASN A 72 2.14 -28.92 7.35
CA ASN A 72 2.94 -29.64 6.36
C ASN A 72 2.18 -29.73 5.04
N GLY A 73 2.89 -29.65 3.92
CA GLY A 73 2.25 -29.74 2.62
C GLY A 73 3.25 -29.73 1.46
N ILE A 74 2.71 -29.51 0.26
CA ILE A 74 3.48 -29.48 -0.99
C ILE A 74 3.26 -28.14 -1.67
N ALA A 75 4.35 -27.41 -1.95
CA ALA A 75 4.37 -26.12 -2.64
C ALA A 75 4.55 -26.31 -4.16
N LYS A 76 3.61 -27.01 -4.83
CA LYS A 76 3.72 -27.38 -6.25
C LYS A 76 3.76 -26.20 -7.22
N GLU A 77 3.11 -25.09 -6.85
CA GLU A 77 2.98 -23.90 -7.70
C GLU A 77 4.12 -22.89 -7.49
N GLY A 78 5.17 -23.29 -6.74
CA GLY A 78 6.24 -22.40 -6.32
C GLY A 78 5.84 -21.55 -5.12
N PRO A 79 6.60 -20.46 -4.82
CA PRO A 79 6.38 -19.66 -3.63
C PRO A 79 5.08 -18.86 -3.70
N VAL A 80 4.24 -19.01 -2.68
CA VAL A 80 2.91 -18.35 -2.57
C VAL A 80 2.79 -17.63 -1.23
N VAL A 81 2.18 -16.43 -1.24
CA VAL A 81 1.90 -15.66 -0.02
C VAL A 81 0.67 -16.21 0.66
N HIS A 82 0.82 -16.59 1.92
CA HIS A 82 -0.25 -17.01 2.82
C HIS A 82 -0.18 -16.23 4.14
N PHE A 83 -1.14 -16.48 5.02
CA PHE A 83 -1.30 -15.78 6.29
C PHE A 83 -1.53 -16.78 7.41
N ILE A 84 -0.86 -16.55 8.53
CA ILE A 84 -1.08 -17.31 9.75
C ILE A 84 -1.86 -16.44 10.72
N VAL A 85 -2.94 -16.99 11.25
CA VAL A 85 -3.86 -16.33 12.17
C VAL A 85 -4.11 -17.24 13.36
N LEU A 86 -3.91 -16.72 14.58
CA LEU A 86 -4.30 -17.40 15.80
C LEU A 86 -5.76 -17.10 16.12
N ASP A 87 -6.56 -18.13 16.40
CA ASP A 87 -7.92 -17.98 16.90
C ASP A 87 -7.93 -17.27 18.25
N ASN A 88 -8.91 -16.38 18.48
CA ASN A 88 -9.03 -15.61 19.72
C ASN A 88 -7.74 -14.90 20.17
N ALA A 89 -6.90 -14.49 19.22
CA ALA A 89 -5.65 -13.79 19.50
C ALA A 89 -5.89 -12.50 20.29
N PRO A 90 -5.03 -12.17 21.29
CA PRO A 90 -5.07 -10.88 21.96
C PRO A 90 -4.77 -9.75 20.93
N ASP A 91 -5.22 -8.51 21.21
CA ASP A 91 -5.16 -7.39 20.26
C ASP A 91 -3.78 -7.20 19.63
N LYS A 92 -2.72 -7.34 20.40
CA LYS A 92 -1.33 -7.22 19.94
C LYS A 92 -0.88 -8.32 18.95
N MET A 93 -1.64 -9.41 18.84
CA MET A 93 -1.34 -10.56 17.96
C MET A 93 -2.44 -10.81 16.91
N LYS A 94 -3.46 -9.95 16.83
CA LYS A 94 -4.61 -10.12 15.90
C LYS A 94 -4.23 -9.93 14.42
N ALA A 95 -3.15 -9.23 14.15
CA ALA A 95 -2.73 -9.01 12.76
C ALA A 95 -2.28 -10.34 12.14
N PRO A 96 -2.79 -10.69 10.94
CA PRO A 96 -2.32 -11.88 10.23
C PRO A 96 -0.83 -11.81 9.93
N VAL A 97 -0.10 -12.86 10.21
CA VAL A 97 1.34 -12.95 9.92
C VAL A 97 1.53 -13.47 8.50
N THR A 98 2.13 -12.66 7.65
CA THR A 98 2.45 -13.07 6.28
C THR A 98 3.56 -14.11 6.29
N VAL A 99 3.35 -15.23 5.59
CA VAL A 99 4.33 -16.28 5.37
C VAL A 99 4.40 -16.60 3.88
N ILE A 100 5.61 -16.86 3.38
CA ILE A 100 5.80 -17.30 2.00
C ILE A 100 5.95 -18.83 2.03
N VAL A 101 4.91 -19.53 1.54
CA VAL A 101 4.93 -20.98 1.44
C VAL A 101 5.76 -21.38 0.25
N GLU A 102 6.93 -21.95 0.51
CA GLU A 102 7.90 -22.47 -0.46
C GLU A 102 8.52 -23.77 0.07
N PRO A 103 9.16 -24.60 -0.74
CA PRO A 103 9.79 -25.83 -0.27
C PRO A 103 10.82 -25.60 0.85
N GLY A 104 10.79 -26.43 1.87
CA GLY A 104 11.72 -26.36 2.99
C GLY A 104 11.06 -26.16 4.36
N GLN A 105 11.88 -25.88 5.37
CA GLN A 105 11.40 -25.60 6.72
C GLN A 105 11.26 -24.09 6.93
N ILE A 106 10.03 -23.67 7.18
CA ILE A 106 9.65 -22.28 7.49
C ILE A 106 9.43 -22.19 9.00
N ASN A 107 10.02 -21.21 9.64
CA ASN A 107 9.86 -20.97 11.08
C ASN A 107 9.05 -19.68 11.28
N VAL A 108 8.07 -19.72 12.17
CA VAL A 108 7.21 -18.59 12.51
C VAL A 108 7.20 -18.40 14.03
N THR A 109 7.37 -17.18 14.48
CA THR A 109 7.10 -16.81 15.87
C THR A 109 5.89 -15.90 15.90
N LEU A 110 4.85 -16.32 16.61
CA LEU A 110 3.66 -15.49 16.86
C LEU A 110 3.84 -14.80 18.22
N ASP A 111 4.02 -13.48 18.17
CA ASP A 111 4.14 -12.62 19.36
C ASP A 111 3.64 -11.21 19.02
N SER A 112 3.77 -10.28 19.95
CA SER A 112 3.53 -8.83 19.72
C SER A 112 4.32 -8.29 18.52
N VAL A 113 5.52 -8.81 18.30
CA VAL A 113 6.31 -8.63 17.07
C VAL A 113 6.58 -10.01 16.49
N SER A 114 5.70 -10.42 15.59
CA SER A 114 5.82 -11.73 14.93
C SER A 114 6.95 -11.74 13.90
N THR A 115 7.61 -12.89 13.74
CA THR A 115 8.72 -13.06 12.79
C THR A 115 8.55 -14.33 11.95
N VAL A 116 9.14 -14.30 10.75
CA VAL A 116 9.19 -15.45 9.83
C VAL A 116 10.62 -15.68 9.33
N GLY A 117 10.96 -16.94 8.99
CA GLY A 117 12.30 -17.26 8.49
C GLY A 117 12.45 -18.73 8.13
N GLY A 118 13.70 -19.22 8.04
CA GLY A 118 14.03 -20.63 7.78
C GLY A 118 14.30 -20.93 6.30
N THR A 119 13.59 -20.28 5.39
CA THR A 119 13.83 -20.39 3.92
C THR A 119 14.33 -19.06 3.35
N SER A 120 14.86 -19.09 2.14
CA SER A 120 15.50 -17.90 1.53
C SER A 120 14.51 -16.74 1.37
N LEU A 121 13.29 -16.99 0.83
CA LEU A 121 12.31 -15.93 0.62
C LEU A 121 11.72 -15.42 1.93
N ASN A 122 11.47 -16.30 2.92
CA ASN A 122 10.99 -15.85 4.23
C ASN A 122 12.05 -15.03 4.97
N ASN A 123 13.34 -15.39 4.88
CA ASN A 123 14.42 -14.58 5.44
C ASN A 123 14.52 -13.22 4.75
N SER A 124 14.44 -13.17 3.42
CA SER A 124 14.43 -11.94 2.64
C SER A 124 13.21 -11.07 2.96
N TYR A 125 12.03 -11.68 3.08
CA TYR A 125 10.79 -11.01 3.47
C TYR A 125 10.89 -10.43 4.88
N GLN A 126 11.41 -11.21 5.85
CA GLN A 126 11.62 -10.71 7.22
C GLN A 126 12.57 -9.50 7.26
N SER A 127 13.66 -9.56 6.51
CA SER A 127 14.60 -8.44 6.41
C SER A 127 13.93 -7.20 5.81
N PHE A 128 13.12 -7.37 4.77
CA PHE A 128 12.34 -6.31 4.14
C PHE A 128 11.35 -5.68 5.15
N VAL A 129 10.56 -6.50 5.87
CA VAL A 129 9.60 -6.02 6.87
C VAL A 129 10.31 -5.30 8.01
N SER A 130 11.42 -5.86 8.52
CA SER A 130 12.21 -5.22 9.59
C SER A 130 12.75 -3.86 9.17
N ASN A 131 13.16 -3.69 7.91
CA ASN A 131 13.58 -2.40 7.37
C ASN A 131 12.41 -1.41 7.30
N LEU A 132 11.22 -1.84 6.83
CA LEU A 132 10.03 -0.97 6.81
C LEU A 132 9.63 -0.51 8.22
N ILE A 133 9.67 -1.41 9.21
CA ILE A 133 9.38 -1.08 10.61
C ILE A 133 10.38 -0.04 11.12
N ALA A 134 11.68 -0.23 10.88
CA ALA A 134 12.70 0.72 11.32
C ALA A 134 12.49 2.12 10.73
N ILE A 135 12.14 2.21 9.42
CA ILE A 135 11.83 3.49 8.78
C ILE A 135 10.56 4.12 9.38
N SER A 136 9.53 3.29 9.68
CA SER A 136 8.30 3.77 10.32
C SER A 136 8.57 4.30 11.73
N ASP A 137 9.34 3.57 12.54
CA ASP A 137 9.71 4.00 13.90
C ASP A 137 10.48 5.33 13.91
N GLU A 138 11.29 5.56 12.88
CA GLU A 138 11.99 6.84 12.70
C GLU A 138 11.00 7.96 12.32
N ALA A 139 10.04 7.70 11.44
CA ALA A 139 8.99 8.66 11.09
C ALA A 139 8.12 9.00 12.30
N ASP A 140 7.69 7.98 13.07
CA ASP A 140 6.90 8.17 14.29
C ASP A 140 7.63 9.02 15.34
N LYS A 141 8.96 8.86 15.46
CA LYS A 141 9.78 9.72 16.35
C LYS A 141 9.80 11.17 15.88
N LEU A 142 9.87 11.41 14.56
CA LEU A 142 9.82 12.76 14.00
C LEU A 142 8.46 13.42 14.24
N GLU A 143 7.37 12.69 14.02
CA GLU A 143 6.00 13.20 14.24
C GLU A 143 5.71 13.50 15.72
N ASN A 144 6.26 12.70 16.63
CA ASN A 144 6.08 12.87 18.08
C ASN A 144 7.07 13.84 18.73
N ASP A 145 8.02 14.41 17.98
CA ASP A 145 8.96 15.42 18.49
C ASP A 145 8.27 16.79 18.63
N THR A 146 7.78 17.06 19.81
CA THR A 146 7.10 18.31 20.16
C THR A 146 8.04 19.54 20.18
N THR A 147 9.36 19.35 20.03
CA THR A 147 10.34 20.45 20.00
C THR A 147 10.52 21.01 18.59
N ASN A 148 10.13 20.28 17.56
CA ASN A 148 10.18 20.72 16.16
C ASN A 148 8.93 21.53 15.81
N HIS A 149 9.09 22.86 15.72
CA HIS A 149 7.99 23.78 15.36
C HIS A 149 7.98 24.16 13.88
N ASP A 150 9.00 23.76 13.11
CA ASP A 150 9.05 23.98 11.66
C ASP A 150 8.33 22.86 10.93
N LYS A 151 7.06 23.09 10.64
CA LYS A 151 6.20 22.11 9.95
C LYS A 151 6.65 21.78 8.53
N ALA A 152 7.23 22.73 7.82
CA ALA A 152 7.73 22.50 6.46
C ALA A 152 8.98 21.61 6.49
N ALA A 153 9.89 21.84 7.43
CA ALA A 153 11.05 20.98 7.62
C ALA A 153 10.65 19.56 8.06
N LEU A 154 9.65 19.44 8.94
CA LEU A 154 9.12 18.15 9.36
C LEU A 154 8.49 17.41 8.18
N ASP A 155 7.63 18.06 7.38
CA ASP A 155 7.01 17.48 6.18
C ASP A 155 8.08 16.91 5.24
N LYS A 156 9.14 17.66 4.98
CA LYS A 156 10.27 17.21 4.15
C LYS A 156 10.92 15.94 4.69
N LEU A 157 11.19 15.88 6.00
CA LEU A 157 11.78 14.68 6.63
C LEU A 157 10.86 13.47 6.55
N LEU A 158 9.56 13.66 6.78
CA LEU A 158 8.57 12.58 6.67
C LEU A 158 8.45 12.07 5.23
N ARG A 159 8.49 12.94 4.22
CA ARG A 159 8.52 12.53 2.82
C ARG A 159 9.81 11.81 2.43
N GLU A 160 10.95 12.16 3.01
CA GLU A 160 12.17 11.37 2.85
C GLU A 160 11.99 9.95 3.40
N LYS A 161 11.31 9.77 4.54
CA LYS A 161 10.99 8.44 5.09
C LYS A 161 10.00 7.68 4.20
N GLU A 162 8.97 8.35 3.68
CA GLU A 162 8.05 7.75 2.71
C GLU A 162 8.78 7.28 1.44
N ASN A 163 9.68 8.10 0.90
CA ASN A 163 10.50 7.73 -0.26
C ASN A 163 11.41 6.53 0.02
N GLN A 164 12.00 6.45 1.23
CA GLN A 164 12.80 5.30 1.66
C GLN A 164 11.93 4.02 1.73
N GLN A 165 10.72 4.10 2.27
CA GLN A 165 9.77 2.98 2.28
C GLN A 165 9.37 2.56 0.86
N ASN A 166 9.06 3.52 -0.01
CA ASN A 166 8.67 3.26 -1.41
C ASN A 166 9.81 2.58 -2.16
N GLN A 167 11.05 3.01 -1.94
CA GLN A 167 12.24 2.39 -2.53
C GLN A 167 12.44 0.96 -2.00
N ALA A 168 12.33 0.73 -0.70
CA ALA A 168 12.45 -0.60 -0.11
C ALA A 168 11.40 -1.57 -0.67
N VAL A 169 10.16 -1.11 -0.85
CA VAL A 169 9.09 -1.90 -1.48
C VAL A 169 9.41 -2.19 -2.94
N TYR A 170 9.89 -1.20 -3.70
CA TYR A 170 10.28 -1.40 -5.09
C TYR A 170 11.40 -2.42 -5.22
N ASP A 171 12.45 -2.34 -4.40
CA ASP A 171 13.60 -3.25 -4.43
C ASP A 171 13.17 -4.69 -4.10
N PHE A 172 12.31 -4.88 -3.11
CA PHE A 172 11.76 -6.19 -2.77
C PHE A 172 10.93 -6.78 -3.92
N VAL A 173 10.04 -5.97 -4.52
CA VAL A 173 9.23 -6.38 -5.67
C VAL A 173 10.11 -6.74 -6.85
N LYS A 174 11.08 -5.90 -7.19
CA LYS A 174 12.01 -6.11 -8.31
C LYS A 174 12.84 -7.39 -8.14
N ALA A 175 13.36 -7.63 -6.95
CA ALA A 175 14.12 -8.84 -6.65
C ALA A 175 13.29 -10.13 -6.81
N ASN A 176 11.97 -10.04 -6.64
CA ASN A 176 11.06 -11.19 -6.67
C ASN A 176 10.11 -11.21 -7.87
N ILE A 177 10.21 -10.27 -8.82
CA ILE A 177 9.22 -10.07 -9.89
C ILE A 177 9.04 -11.29 -10.83
N GLN A 178 10.03 -12.21 -10.83
CA GLN A 178 10.02 -13.45 -11.61
C GLN A 178 9.21 -14.59 -10.94
N ASN A 179 8.64 -14.38 -9.75
CA ASN A 179 7.81 -15.35 -9.05
C ASN A 179 6.48 -14.72 -8.59
N GLN A 180 5.58 -15.55 -8.09
CA GLN A 180 4.25 -15.11 -7.66
C GLN A 180 4.31 -14.08 -6.51
N VAL A 181 5.30 -14.16 -5.62
CA VAL A 181 5.48 -13.24 -4.49
C VAL A 181 5.72 -11.81 -5.00
N GLY A 182 6.66 -11.64 -5.93
CA GLY A 182 6.92 -10.33 -6.52
C GLY A 182 5.72 -9.76 -7.28
N ALA A 183 5.05 -10.58 -8.10
CA ALA A 183 3.84 -10.16 -8.79
C ALA A 183 2.70 -9.78 -7.82
N TYR A 184 2.52 -10.53 -6.73
CA TYR A 184 1.56 -10.24 -5.66
C TYR A 184 1.85 -8.89 -5.00
N PHE A 185 3.09 -8.65 -4.57
CA PHE A 185 3.48 -7.39 -3.94
C PHE A 185 3.43 -6.22 -4.93
N PHE A 186 3.69 -6.46 -6.22
CA PHE A 186 3.53 -5.45 -7.26
C PHE A 186 2.07 -4.98 -7.37
N VAL A 187 1.09 -5.89 -7.45
CA VAL A 187 -0.33 -5.53 -7.49
C VAL A 187 -0.72 -4.67 -6.28
N ARG A 188 -0.30 -5.07 -5.09
CA ARG A 188 -0.71 -4.41 -3.85
C ARG A 188 -0.06 -3.05 -3.62
N ASN A 189 1.14 -2.84 -4.17
CA ASN A 189 1.94 -1.64 -3.95
C ASN A 189 2.11 -0.77 -5.21
N SER A 190 1.40 -1.07 -6.30
CA SER A 190 1.55 -0.37 -7.59
C SER A 190 1.32 1.14 -7.53
N TYR A 191 0.64 1.64 -6.52
CA TYR A 191 0.41 3.07 -6.30
C TYR A 191 1.66 3.81 -5.81
N ARG A 192 2.67 3.10 -5.29
CA ARG A 192 3.94 3.64 -4.80
C ARG A 192 4.96 3.88 -5.90
N PHE A 193 4.77 3.25 -7.09
CA PHE A 193 5.77 3.25 -8.16
C PHE A 193 5.50 4.33 -9.17
N ASN A 194 6.57 5.00 -9.60
CA ASN A 194 6.52 5.93 -10.72
C ASN A 194 6.37 5.19 -12.07
N VAL A 195 6.24 5.94 -13.16
CA VAL A 195 6.02 5.38 -14.51
C VAL A 195 7.16 4.47 -14.94
N GLU A 196 8.41 4.88 -14.73
CA GLU A 196 9.61 4.14 -15.13
C GLU A 196 9.73 2.83 -14.36
N GLN A 197 9.58 2.87 -13.04
CA GLN A 197 9.56 1.69 -12.18
C GLN A 197 8.43 0.73 -12.58
N THR A 198 7.25 1.26 -12.86
CA THR A 198 6.10 0.45 -13.28
C THR A 198 6.36 -0.25 -14.61
N LYS A 199 6.93 0.46 -15.60
CA LYS A 199 7.32 -0.11 -16.89
C LYS A 199 8.38 -1.21 -16.73
N GLU A 200 9.40 -0.95 -15.93
CA GLU A 200 10.46 -1.92 -15.66
C GLU A 200 9.89 -3.21 -15.07
N LEU A 201 9.05 -3.11 -14.03
CA LEU A 201 8.42 -4.27 -13.40
C LEU A 201 7.49 -5.03 -14.36
N LEU A 202 6.68 -4.33 -15.17
CA LEU A 202 5.81 -4.96 -16.18
C LEU A 202 6.60 -5.67 -17.28
N ALA A 203 7.75 -5.13 -17.66
CA ALA A 203 8.63 -5.78 -18.64
C ALA A 203 9.31 -7.02 -18.07
N ALA A 204 9.61 -7.04 -16.77
CA ALA A 204 10.32 -8.10 -16.09
C ALA A 204 9.42 -9.25 -15.62
N VAL A 205 8.12 -9.02 -15.42
CA VAL A 205 7.19 -10.03 -14.89
C VAL A 205 7.03 -11.20 -15.88
N LYS A 206 6.91 -12.42 -15.33
CA LYS A 206 6.66 -13.61 -16.16
C LYS A 206 5.29 -13.54 -16.87
N PRO A 207 5.17 -14.11 -18.09
CA PRO A 207 3.92 -14.10 -18.87
C PRO A 207 2.71 -14.65 -18.11
N GLU A 208 2.92 -15.65 -17.25
CA GLU A 208 1.86 -16.30 -16.45
C GLU A 208 1.17 -15.39 -15.43
N TYR A 209 1.78 -14.23 -15.09
CA TYR A 209 1.19 -13.25 -14.15
C TYR A 209 0.64 -12.00 -14.86
N LYS A 210 0.83 -11.83 -16.17
CA LYS A 210 0.45 -10.59 -16.88
C LYS A 210 -1.03 -10.30 -16.83
N ASP A 211 -1.87 -11.34 -16.88
CA ASP A 211 -3.33 -11.19 -16.77
C ASP A 211 -3.77 -10.58 -15.42
N LYS A 212 -2.97 -10.74 -14.37
CA LYS A 212 -3.21 -10.15 -13.03
C LYS A 212 -2.84 -8.66 -12.98
N LEU A 213 -2.05 -8.17 -13.93
CA LEU A 213 -1.47 -6.82 -13.95
C LEU A 213 -2.16 -5.86 -14.93
N VAL A 214 -3.21 -6.29 -15.62
CA VAL A 214 -3.93 -5.50 -16.64
C VAL A 214 -4.36 -4.12 -16.12
N LYS A 215 -4.82 -4.02 -14.86
CA LYS A 215 -5.20 -2.75 -14.25
C LYS A 215 -4.01 -1.81 -14.02
N ILE A 216 -2.82 -2.36 -13.78
CA ILE A 216 -1.60 -1.56 -13.61
C ILE A 216 -1.13 -1.08 -14.97
N GLU A 217 -1.13 -1.96 -15.97
CA GLU A 217 -0.76 -1.65 -17.35
C GLU A 217 -1.67 -0.57 -17.95
N SER A 218 -3.00 -0.69 -17.74
CA SER A 218 -3.97 0.29 -18.24
C SER A 218 -3.79 1.71 -17.66
N ARG A 219 -3.11 1.84 -16.51
CA ARG A 219 -2.78 3.15 -15.91
C ARG A 219 -1.57 3.84 -16.55
N LEU A 220 -0.73 3.12 -17.29
CA LEU A 220 0.48 3.74 -17.87
C LEU A 220 0.14 4.85 -18.85
N ILE A 221 -0.80 4.62 -19.79
CA ILE A 221 -1.19 5.62 -20.79
C ILE A 221 -1.71 6.91 -20.13
N PRO A 222 -2.68 6.89 -19.20
CA PRO A 222 -3.07 8.06 -18.43
C PRO A 222 -1.91 8.78 -17.72
N LEU A 223 -1.03 8.05 -17.06
CA LEU A 223 0.13 8.62 -16.37
C LEU A 223 1.11 9.30 -17.34
N GLU A 224 1.34 8.72 -18.51
CA GLU A 224 2.17 9.33 -19.57
C GLU A 224 1.52 10.57 -20.17
N ASN A 225 0.22 10.53 -20.41
CA ASN A 225 -0.54 11.66 -20.97
C ASN A 225 -0.61 12.83 -19.98
N THR A 226 -0.50 12.58 -18.70
CA THR A 226 -0.51 13.59 -17.62
C THR A 226 0.84 13.67 -16.90
N ALA A 227 1.94 13.32 -17.56
CA ALA A 227 3.29 13.47 -17.04
C ALA A 227 3.72 14.95 -16.98
N ILE A 228 4.77 15.23 -16.20
CA ILE A 228 5.38 16.57 -16.15
C ILE A 228 5.79 16.99 -17.56
N GLY A 229 5.49 18.23 -17.94
CA GLY A 229 5.70 18.81 -19.26
C GLY A 229 4.55 18.60 -20.25
N LYS A 230 3.56 17.75 -19.94
CA LYS A 230 2.35 17.59 -20.77
C LYS A 230 1.32 18.65 -20.45
N THR A 231 0.47 18.97 -21.44
CA THR A 231 -0.71 19.80 -21.20
C THR A 231 -1.74 19.01 -20.36
N PHE A 232 -2.42 19.69 -19.47
CA PHE A 232 -3.45 19.08 -18.64
C PHE A 232 -4.54 18.39 -19.48
N THR A 233 -5.11 17.33 -18.94
CA THR A 233 -6.33 16.72 -19.47
C THR A 233 -7.53 17.42 -18.82
N ASP A 234 -8.50 17.88 -19.60
CA ASP A 234 -9.64 18.63 -19.07
C ASP A 234 -10.49 17.75 -18.14
N ILE A 235 -10.88 18.32 -17.01
CA ILE A 235 -11.74 17.69 -16.00
C ILE A 235 -13.10 18.35 -16.08
N LYS A 236 -14.14 17.57 -16.32
CA LYS A 236 -15.54 18.03 -16.39
C LYS A 236 -16.37 17.39 -15.29
N GLY A 237 -17.34 18.14 -14.78
CA GLY A 237 -18.24 17.64 -13.74
C GLY A 237 -19.25 18.69 -13.32
N LYS A 238 -19.69 18.59 -12.08
CA LYS A 238 -20.65 19.54 -11.48
C LYS A 238 -20.02 20.29 -10.33
N THR A 239 -20.52 21.52 -10.11
CA THR A 239 -20.29 22.25 -8.85
C THR A 239 -21.14 21.64 -7.73
N PRO A 240 -20.91 22.02 -6.47
CA PRO A 240 -21.79 21.64 -5.35
C PRO A 240 -23.26 21.99 -5.58
N GLU A 241 -23.55 23.06 -6.33
CA GLU A 241 -24.90 23.51 -6.68
C GLU A 241 -25.47 22.81 -7.93
N GLY A 242 -24.74 21.86 -8.52
CA GLY A 242 -25.18 21.07 -9.67
C GLY A 242 -24.98 21.71 -11.05
N LYS A 243 -24.26 22.85 -11.13
CA LYS A 243 -23.94 23.51 -12.41
C LYS A 243 -22.78 22.80 -13.09
N ASP A 244 -22.79 22.82 -14.43
CA ASP A 244 -21.64 22.33 -15.21
C ASP A 244 -20.42 23.22 -14.98
N ILE A 245 -19.25 22.61 -14.87
CA ILE A 245 -17.97 23.25 -14.65
C ILE A 245 -16.85 22.40 -15.28
N SER A 246 -15.78 23.04 -15.73
CA SER A 246 -14.60 22.36 -16.24
C SER A 246 -13.30 22.98 -15.73
N LEU A 247 -12.24 22.16 -15.62
CA LEU A 247 -10.89 22.64 -15.29
C LEU A 247 -10.38 23.68 -16.30
N SER A 248 -10.76 23.55 -17.56
CA SER A 248 -10.38 24.47 -18.64
C SER A 248 -10.94 25.89 -18.48
N GLU A 249 -11.86 26.12 -17.55
CA GLU A 249 -12.30 27.47 -17.19
C GLU A 249 -11.24 28.23 -16.38
N TYR A 250 -10.32 27.49 -15.74
CA TYR A 250 -9.27 28.02 -14.86
C TYR A 250 -7.86 27.80 -15.40
N ALA A 251 -7.56 26.57 -15.89
CA ALA A 251 -6.25 26.18 -16.38
C ALA A 251 -5.92 26.78 -17.76
N GLY A 252 -4.66 27.18 -17.98
CA GLY A 252 -4.22 27.78 -19.23
C GLY A 252 -4.76 29.21 -19.45
N LYS A 253 -5.12 29.92 -18.38
CA LYS A 253 -5.67 31.29 -18.40
C LYS A 253 -4.74 32.33 -17.74
N GLY A 254 -3.44 32.05 -17.74
CA GLY A 254 -2.43 32.98 -17.22
C GLY A 254 -2.21 32.89 -15.69
N LYS A 255 -2.82 31.89 -15.03
CA LYS A 255 -2.58 31.57 -13.61
C LYS A 255 -1.91 30.22 -13.47
N TYR A 256 -1.14 30.03 -12.39
CA TYR A 256 -0.79 28.70 -11.91
C TYR A 256 -2.03 28.04 -11.30
N VAL A 257 -2.29 26.78 -11.62
CA VAL A 257 -3.48 26.08 -11.12
C VAL A 257 -3.06 24.77 -10.44
N LEU A 258 -3.48 24.59 -9.18
CA LEU A 258 -3.35 23.33 -8.47
C LEU A 258 -4.65 22.54 -8.64
N VAL A 259 -4.54 21.34 -9.21
CA VAL A 259 -5.63 20.35 -9.21
C VAL A 259 -5.46 19.47 -7.99
N ASP A 260 -6.44 19.49 -7.09
CA ASP A 260 -6.44 18.70 -5.85
C ASP A 260 -7.47 17.59 -5.94
N PHE A 261 -7.02 16.33 -6.07
CA PHE A 261 -7.87 15.15 -5.97
C PHE A 261 -8.01 14.75 -4.50
N TRP A 262 -9.20 14.93 -3.94
CA TRP A 262 -9.46 14.76 -2.53
C TRP A 262 -10.81 14.10 -2.24
N ALA A 263 -11.15 13.87 -0.97
CA ALA A 263 -12.49 13.50 -0.53
C ALA A 263 -12.71 13.85 0.94
N SER A 264 -13.97 14.07 1.33
CA SER A 264 -14.35 14.38 2.71
C SER A 264 -14.03 13.24 3.70
N TRP A 265 -14.10 12.01 3.26
CA TRP A 265 -13.82 10.78 4.02
C TRP A 265 -12.33 10.40 4.08
N CYS A 266 -11.43 11.15 3.42
CA CYS A 266 -10.00 10.84 3.33
C CYS A 266 -9.23 11.53 4.49
N PRO A 267 -8.74 10.80 5.51
CA PRO A 267 -8.05 11.42 6.64
C PRO A 267 -6.78 12.18 6.24
N PRO A 268 -5.88 11.65 5.35
CA PRO A 268 -4.70 12.40 4.91
C PRO A 268 -5.07 13.68 4.16
N CYS A 269 -6.13 13.66 3.31
CA CYS A 269 -6.59 14.86 2.61
C CYS A 269 -7.04 15.94 3.60
N ARG A 270 -7.78 15.54 4.63
CA ARG A 270 -8.25 16.45 5.70
C ARG A 270 -7.08 17.03 6.50
N ALA A 271 -6.04 16.27 6.74
CA ALA A 271 -4.83 16.73 7.44
C ALA A 271 -4.03 17.74 6.60
N GLU A 272 -4.00 17.59 5.27
CA GLU A 272 -3.30 18.48 4.35
C GLU A 272 -4.06 19.78 4.06
N MET A 273 -5.39 19.77 4.16
CA MET A 273 -6.23 20.89 3.76
C MET A 273 -5.90 22.24 4.43
N PRO A 274 -5.54 22.32 5.74
CA PRO A 274 -5.11 23.58 6.34
C PRO A 274 -3.91 24.24 5.63
N THR A 275 -2.96 23.45 5.16
CA THR A 275 -1.78 23.93 4.42
C THR A 275 -2.18 24.43 3.03
N LEU A 276 -3.15 23.77 2.35
CA LEU A 276 -3.70 24.27 1.09
C LEU A 276 -4.49 25.56 1.26
N VAL A 277 -5.23 25.71 2.36
CA VAL A 277 -5.92 26.98 2.72
C VAL A 277 -4.90 28.10 2.92
N GLU A 278 -3.79 27.83 3.60
CA GLU A 278 -2.68 28.76 3.75
C GLU A 278 -2.08 29.14 2.40
N ALA A 279 -1.73 28.16 1.57
CA ALA A 279 -1.18 28.38 0.21
C ALA A 279 -2.12 29.26 -0.63
N TYR A 280 -3.41 28.98 -0.60
CA TYR A 280 -4.41 29.76 -1.32
C TYR A 280 -4.49 31.21 -0.80
N GLY A 281 -4.48 31.41 0.52
CA GLY A 281 -4.44 32.75 1.12
C GLY A 281 -3.22 33.57 0.71
N LEU A 282 -2.03 32.94 0.61
CA LEU A 282 -0.77 33.59 0.25
C LEU A 282 -0.65 33.98 -1.23
N TYR A 283 -1.26 33.19 -2.15
CA TYR A 283 -0.94 33.26 -3.58
C TYR A 283 -2.12 33.53 -4.52
N LYS A 284 -3.39 33.41 -4.08
CA LYS A 284 -4.56 33.61 -4.97
C LYS A 284 -4.55 34.97 -5.70
N ASP A 285 -4.16 36.03 -4.99
CA ASP A 285 -4.12 37.38 -5.56
C ASP A 285 -2.84 37.66 -6.36
N LYS A 286 -1.89 36.70 -6.37
CA LYS A 286 -0.65 36.75 -7.10
C LYS A 286 -0.67 35.90 -8.41
N GLY A 287 -1.82 35.36 -8.79
CA GLY A 287 -1.97 34.56 -10.01
C GLY A 287 -1.94 33.05 -9.78
N PHE A 288 -2.43 32.61 -8.63
CA PHE A 288 -2.64 31.21 -8.28
C PHE A 288 -4.12 30.88 -8.13
N GLU A 289 -4.50 29.64 -8.46
CA GLU A 289 -5.85 29.11 -8.27
C GLU A 289 -5.75 27.67 -7.80
N ILE A 290 -6.72 27.20 -7.05
CA ILE A 290 -6.91 25.77 -6.76
C ILE A 290 -8.23 25.33 -7.39
N VAL A 291 -8.27 24.14 -7.95
CA VAL A 291 -9.48 23.47 -8.41
C VAL A 291 -9.52 22.09 -7.75
N GLY A 292 -10.44 21.89 -6.82
CA GLY A 292 -10.63 20.61 -6.14
C GLY A 292 -11.47 19.66 -6.99
N PHE A 293 -11.02 18.42 -7.11
CA PHE A 293 -11.83 17.34 -7.67
C PHE A 293 -12.15 16.33 -6.57
N SER A 294 -13.44 16.26 -6.19
CA SER A 294 -13.89 15.38 -5.10
C SER A 294 -14.22 13.96 -5.60
N LEU A 295 -13.73 12.98 -4.83
CA LEU A 295 -14.06 11.55 -4.94
C LEU A 295 -15.17 11.16 -3.94
N ASP A 296 -16.00 12.07 -3.50
CA ASP A 296 -17.12 11.74 -2.62
C ASP A 296 -18.19 10.89 -3.35
N ARG A 297 -18.99 10.19 -2.58
CA ARG A 297 -20.08 9.33 -3.08
C ARG A 297 -21.43 10.02 -3.09
N THR A 298 -21.55 11.09 -2.30
CA THR A 298 -22.76 11.90 -2.19
C THR A 298 -22.43 13.38 -2.24
N ASN A 299 -23.35 14.17 -2.77
CA ASN A 299 -23.19 15.64 -2.78
C ASN A 299 -23.23 16.21 -1.35
N GLU A 300 -23.99 15.57 -0.48
CA GLU A 300 -24.16 16.00 0.92
C GLU A 300 -22.82 15.91 1.70
N ASP A 301 -22.13 14.76 1.62
CA ASP A 301 -20.82 14.56 2.25
C ASP A 301 -19.78 15.53 1.69
N TRP A 302 -19.78 15.72 0.37
CA TRP A 302 -18.88 16.65 -0.32
C TRP A 302 -19.09 18.09 0.17
N VAL A 303 -20.32 18.62 0.14
CA VAL A 303 -20.68 19.97 0.60
C VAL A 303 -20.32 20.15 2.07
N LYS A 304 -20.59 19.12 2.89
CA LYS A 304 -20.20 19.13 4.30
C LYS A 304 -18.67 19.21 4.45
N GLY A 305 -17.92 18.41 3.69
CA GLY A 305 -16.46 18.43 3.68
C GLY A 305 -15.88 19.79 3.29
N ILE A 306 -16.40 20.42 2.24
CA ILE A 306 -16.03 21.78 1.80
C ILE A 306 -16.17 22.77 2.97
N LYS A 307 -17.30 22.73 3.66
CA LYS A 307 -17.58 23.63 4.79
C LYS A 307 -16.68 23.35 5.98
N ASP A 308 -16.56 22.08 6.38
CA ASP A 308 -15.80 21.68 7.56
C ASP A 308 -14.29 22.01 7.41
N LEU A 309 -13.78 22.02 6.18
CA LEU A 309 -12.37 22.23 5.85
C LEU A 309 -12.05 23.66 5.37
N ASN A 310 -13.03 24.57 5.40
CA ASN A 310 -12.89 25.98 4.96
C ASN A 310 -12.39 26.11 3.51
N ILE A 311 -12.82 25.22 2.62
CA ILE A 311 -12.47 25.24 1.21
C ILE A 311 -13.25 26.37 0.52
N THR A 312 -12.52 27.31 -0.13
CA THR A 312 -13.13 28.50 -0.75
C THR A 312 -12.86 28.59 -2.27
N TRP A 313 -12.13 27.67 -2.82
CA TRP A 313 -11.80 27.57 -4.24
C TRP A 313 -12.78 26.69 -5.01
N PRO A 314 -12.81 26.82 -6.38
CA PRO A 314 -13.69 26.03 -7.24
C PRO A 314 -13.60 24.52 -6.98
N GLN A 315 -14.77 23.88 -7.02
CA GLN A 315 -14.90 22.47 -6.75
C GLN A 315 -15.64 21.77 -7.88
N ILE A 316 -15.13 20.58 -8.28
CA ILE A 316 -15.69 19.73 -9.33
C ILE A 316 -15.90 18.33 -8.75
N SER A 317 -17.01 17.69 -9.09
CA SER A 317 -17.19 16.26 -8.83
C SER A 317 -18.11 15.61 -9.87
N GLU A 318 -17.95 14.30 -10.06
CA GLU A 318 -18.92 13.43 -10.74
C GLU A 318 -19.75 12.61 -9.75
N ILE A 319 -19.45 12.68 -8.45
CA ILE A 319 -20.06 11.84 -7.39
C ILE A 319 -19.97 10.34 -7.71
N LYS A 320 -18.85 9.91 -8.30
CA LYS A 320 -18.64 8.52 -8.74
C LYS A 320 -17.51 7.81 -8.00
N TYR A 321 -16.98 8.44 -6.93
CA TYR A 321 -15.90 7.82 -6.15
C TYR A 321 -14.69 7.51 -7.06
N TRP A 322 -14.10 6.32 -6.91
CA TRP A 322 -12.98 5.88 -7.75
C TRP A 322 -13.36 5.57 -9.22
N ASP A 323 -14.65 5.47 -9.55
CA ASP A 323 -15.13 5.25 -10.92
C ASP A 323 -15.27 6.55 -11.72
N SER A 324 -14.81 7.67 -11.17
CA SER A 324 -14.78 8.97 -11.84
C SER A 324 -13.79 8.98 -13.00
N LYS A 325 -14.22 9.53 -14.15
CA LYS A 325 -13.39 9.62 -15.34
C LYS A 325 -12.08 10.39 -15.12
N PRO A 326 -12.05 11.56 -14.44
CA PRO A 326 -10.81 12.28 -14.18
C PRO A 326 -9.79 11.48 -13.35
N VAL A 327 -10.24 10.62 -12.43
CA VAL A 327 -9.38 9.70 -11.67
C VAL A 327 -8.65 8.75 -12.62
N ALA A 328 -9.37 8.18 -13.59
CA ALA A 328 -8.81 7.31 -14.61
C ALA A 328 -7.87 8.08 -15.57
N ASP A 329 -8.31 9.25 -16.06
CA ASP A 329 -7.57 10.07 -17.03
C ASP A 329 -6.22 10.58 -16.49
N TYR A 330 -6.12 10.83 -15.17
CA TYR A 330 -4.88 11.24 -14.50
C TYR A 330 -4.10 10.06 -13.90
N GLY A 331 -4.61 8.85 -14.00
CA GLY A 331 -4.00 7.66 -13.40
C GLY A 331 -3.91 7.72 -11.87
N VAL A 332 -4.80 8.49 -11.23
CA VAL A 332 -4.83 8.63 -9.77
C VAL A 332 -5.23 7.31 -9.12
N SER A 333 -4.48 6.86 -8.14
CA SER A 333 -4.71 5.59 -7.44
C SER A 333 -4.68 5.70 -5.92
N SER A 334 -4.36 6.88 -5.41
CA SER A 334 -4.44 7.27 -4.00
C SER A 334 -4.74 8.75 -3.90
N ILE A 335 -5.35 9.19 -2.83
CA ILE A 335 -5.58 10.59 -2.48
C ILE A 335 -5.04 10.87 -1.07
N PRO A 336 -4.58 12.10 -0.78
CA PRO A 336 -4.56 13.26 -1.68
C PRO A 336 -3.63 13.06 -2.88
N HIS A 337 -3.94 13.72 -4.02
CA HIS A 337 -3.05 13.75 -5.17
C HIS A 337 -3.09 15.13 -5.80
N LEU A 338 -1.98 15.86 -5.69
CA LEU A 338 -1.85 17.23 -6.16
C LEU A 338 -1.14 17.28 -7.51
N VAL A 339 -1.68 18.05 -8.45
CA VAL A 339 -1.09 18.29 -9.77
C VAL A 339 -1.00 19.79 -10.01
N LEU A 340 0.21 20.34 -10.10
CA LEU A 340 0.45 21.77 -10.34
C LEU A 340 0.65 22.04 -11.82
N LEU A 341 -0.11 23.01 -12.33
CA LEU A 341 -0.08 23.49 -13.72
C LEU A 341 0.56 24.87 -13.80
N ASP A 342 1.30 25.14 -14.86
CA ASP A 342 1.78 26.47 -15.17
C ASP A 342 0.67 27.37 -15.80
N LYS A 343 1.04 28.61 -16.14
CA LYS A 343 0.13 29.61 -16.70
C LYS A 343 -0.44 29.22 -18.06
N GLU A 344 0.24 28.36 -18.78
CA GLU A 344 -0.13 27.82 -20.10
C GLU A 344 -0.90 26.49 -19.99
N GLY A 345 -1.05 25.94 -18.76
CA GLY A 345 -1.74 24.68 -18.49
C GLY A 345 -0.87 23.45 -18.67
N LYS A 346 0.46 23.57 -18.66
CA LYS A 346 1.36 22.42 -18.61
C LYS A 346 1.55 21.94 -17.18
N ILE A 347 1.59 20.65 -17.00
CA ILE A 347 1.87 20.02 -15.70
C ILE A 347 3.34 20.24 -15.36
N ILE A 348 3.62 20.93 -14.27
CA ILE A 348 4.98 21.24 -13.79
C ILE A 348 5.37 20.45 -12.54
N ALA A 349 4.40 19.88 -11.83
CA ALA A 349 4.65 18.96 -10.72
C ALA A 349 3.45 18.05 -10.44
N ARG A 350 3.70 16.89 -9.82
CA ARG A 350 2.69 15.92 -9.39
C ARG A 350 3.11 15.27 -8.06
N GLY A 351 2.13 14.93 -7.22
CA GLY A 351 2.35 14.23 -5.97
C GLY A 351 3.08 15.08 -4.92
N LEU A 352 2.91 16.39 -4.98
CA LEU A 352 3.44 17.33 -3.99
C LEU A 352 2.67 17.21 -2.67
N SER A 353 3.29 17.60 -1.55
CA SER A 353 2.59 17.99 -0.34
C SER A 353 2.15 19.46 -0.41
N GLY A 354 1.26 19.88 0.49
CA GLY A 354 0.86 21.28 0.59
C GLY A 354 2.04 22.22 0.88
N TYR A 355 3.02 21.79 1.68
CA TYR A 355 4.24 22.59 1.95
C TYR A 355 5.13 22.71 0.71
N GLU A 356 5.30 21.63 -0.05
CA GLU A 356 6.01 21.68 -1.34
C GLU A 356 5.31 22.60 -2.36
N VAL A 357 3.96 22.67 -2.32
CA VAL A 357 3.21 23.64 -3.12
C VAL A 357 3.54 25.06 -2.70
N ILE A 358 3.57 25.38 -1.39
CA ILE A 358 3.93 26.71 -0.87
C ILE A 358 5.35 27.09 -1.31
N GLU A 359 6.32 26.20 -1.12
CA GLU A 359 7.73 26.40 -1.51
C GLU A 359 7.83 26.70 -3.01
N LYS A 360 7.23 25.85 -3.84
CA LYS A 360 7.28 25.99 -5.30
C LYS A 360 6.59 27.27 -5.79
N LEU A 361 5.45 27.64 -5.22
CA LEU A 361 4.79 28.90 -5.53
C LEU A 361 5.59 30.12 -5.09
N GLY A 362 6.31 30.01 -3.96
CA GLY A 362 7.23 31.04 -3.49
C GLY A 362 8.39 31.30 -4.46
N GLU A 363 8.84 30.27 -5.19
CA GLU A 363 9.83 30.43 -6.27
C GLU A 363 9.22 31.04 -7.54
N LEU A 364 8.01 30.68 -7.91
CA LEU A 364 7.33 31.03 -9.18
C LEU A 364 6.62 32.38 -9.14
N LEU A 365 6.19 32.86 -7.97
CA LEU A 365 5.37 34.04 -7.76
C LEU A 365 6.07 35.10 -6.89
N LYS A 366 7.37 35.25 -7.06
CA LYS A 366 8.19 36.29 -6.39
C LYS A 366 7.71 37.68 -6.71
#